data_ccda2600f84613447bc3675c7554bd0e
#
_entry.id   ccda2600f84613447bc3675c7554bd0e
#
_cell.length_a   1.000
_cell.length_b   1.000
_cell.length_c   1.000
_cell.angle_alpha   90.00
_cell.angle_beta   90.00
_cell.angle_gamma   90.00
#
_symmetry.space_group_name_H-M   'P 1'
#
loop_
_entity.id
_entity.type
_entity.pdbx_description
1 polymer ?
#
loop_
_entity_poly.entity_id
_entity_poly.type
_entity_poly.pdbx_seq_one_letter_code
_entity_poly.pdbx_strand_id
1 'polypeptide(L)' 'MTREEMLTRMIRLYGFEHEAVIQFGWLMARPQISDETLETVVKCHEEHPLWEDEDEDE' A
#
# COMPACT_ATOMS: atom_id res chain seq x y z
N MET A 1 4.59 3.90 -12.85
CA MET A 1 3.35 4.03 -12.11
C MET A 1 3.36 5.36 -11.38
N THR A 2 2.31 6.13 -11.49
CA THR A 2 2.25 7.41 -10.80
C THR A 2 1.88 7.21 -9.34
N ARG A 3 2.13 8.23 -8.53
CA ARG A 3 1.78 8.14 -7.12
C ARG A 3 0.27 8.02 -6.93
N GLU A 4 -0.47 8.72 -7.76
CA GLU A 4 -1.91 8.63 -7.71
C GLU A 4 -2.39 7.21 -7.98
N GLU A 5 -1.79 6.59 -8.96
CA GLU A 5 -2.14 5.24 -9.33
C GLU A 5 -1.80 4.26 -8.22
N MET A 6 -0.66 4.47 -7.59
CA MET A 6 -0.24 3.61 -6.50
C MET A 6 -1.22 3.68 -5.34
N LEU A 7 -1.63 4.88 -4.99
CA LEU A 7 -2.59 5.04 -3.92
C LEU A 7 -3.92 4.38 -4.26
N THR A 8 -4.36 4.55 -5.50
CA THR A 8 -5.61 3.93 -5.94
C THR A 8 -5.55 2.42 -5.78
N ARG A 9 -4.43 1.82 -6.13
CA ARG A 9 -4.29 0.37 -6.01
C ARG A 9 -4.34 -0.07 -4.56
N MET A 10 -3.74 0.70 -3.67
CA MET A 10 -3.80 0.38 -2.25
C MET A 10 -5.23 0.47 -1.74
N ILE A 11 -5.95 1.50 -2.17
CA ILE A 11 -7.34 1.67 -1.75
C ILE A 11 -8.19 0.50 -2.25
N ARG A 12 -7.95 0.07 -3.47
CA ARG A 12 -8.70 -1.06 -4.01
C ARG A 12 -8.41 -2.35 -3.26
N LEU A 13 -7.18 -2.46 -2.76
CA LEU A 13 -6.77 -3.68 -2.09
C LEU A 13 -7.34 -3.75 -0.68
N TYR A 14 -7.30 -2.66 0.06
CA TYR A 14 -7.66 -2.66 1.47
C TYR A 14 -8.92 -1.89 1.77
N GLY A 15 -9.18 -0.82 1.04
CA GLY A 15 -10.28 0.06 1.37
C GLY A 15 -9.75 1.42 1.79
N PHE A 16 -10.60 2.42 1.63
CA PHE A 16 -10.20 3.80 1.80
C PHE A 16 -9.71 4.11 3.21
N GLU A 17 -10.32 3.48 4.21
CA GLU A 17 -10.02 3.82 5.59
C GLU A 17 -9.08 2.85 6.27
N HIS A 18 -8.54 1.93 5.51
CA HIS A 18 -7.66 0.93 6.10
C HIS A 18 -6.35 1.57 6.56
N GLU A 19 -5.82 1.07 7.67
CA GLU A 19 -4.60 1.60 8.23
C GLU A 19 -3.44 1.54 7.24
N ALA A 20 -3.36 0.47 6.46
CA ALA A 20 -2.27 0.33 5.49
C ALA A 20 -2.32 1.46 4.46
N VAL A 21 -3.53 1.86 4.05
CA VAL A 21 -3.67 2.94 3.09
C VAL A 21 -3.24 4.26 3.71
N ILE A 22 -3.62 4.48 4.97
CA ILE A 22 -3.23 5.70 5.67
C ILE A 22 -1.71 5.78 5.80
N GLN A 23 -1.08 4.68 6.17
CA GLN A 23 0.37 4.66 6.31
C GLN A 23 1.06 4.87 4.97
N PHE A 24 0.51 4.31 3.91
CA PHE A 24 1.07 4.52 2.59
C PHE A 24 1.00 5.99 2.20
N GLY A 25 -0.08 6.65 2.56
CA GLY A 25 -0.20 8.08 2.30
C GLY A 25 0.88 8.87 3.00
N TRP A 26 1.21 8.50 4.23
CA TRP A 26 2.30 9.15 4.94
C TRP A 26 3.62 8.94 4.23
N LEU A 27 3.88 7.74 3.73
CA LEU A 27 5.11 7.49 3.00
C LEU A 27 5.18 8.33 1.74
N MET A 28 4.06 8.48 1.06
CA MET A 28 4.03 9.27 -0.16
C MET A 28 4.33 10.74 0.12
N ALA A 29 4.04 11.21 1.32
CA ALA A 29 4.25 12.60 1.67
C ALA A 29 5.72 12.90 1.95
N ARG A 30 6.56 11.88 2.08
CA ARG A 30 7.96 12.10 2.41
C ARG A 30 8.78 12.25 1.13
N PRO A 31 9.47 13.39 0.97
CA PRO A 31 10.20 13.61 -0.28
C PRO A 31 11.40 12.68 -0.47
N GLN A 32 11.94 12.13 0.61
CA GLN A 32 13.11 11.28 0.49
C GLN A 32 12.78 9.88 0.02
N ILE A 33 11.52 9.53 -0.03
CA ILE A 33 11.14 8.20 -0.48
C ILE A 33 10.84 8.27 -1.97
N SER A 34 11.57 7.46 -2.74
CA SER A 34 11.45 7.50 -4.21
C SER A 34 10.20 6.77 -4.67
N ASP A 35 9.79 7.08 -5.89
CA ASP A 35 8.66 6.40 -6.50
C ASP A 35 8.92 4.92 -6.62
N GLU A 36 10.16 4.56 -6.90
CA GLU A 36 10.52 3.16 -7.03
C GLU A 36 10.28 2.40 -5.73
N THR A 37 10.62 3.02 -4.62
CA THR A 37 10.41 2.40 -3.32
C THR A 37 8.92 2.23 -3.06
N LEU A 38 8.14 3.25 -3.37
CA LEU A 38 6.70 3.18 -3.18
C LEU A 38 6.09 2.08 -4.05
N GLU A 39 6.58 1.95 -5.26
CA GLU A 39 6.08 0.92 -6.16
C GLU A 39 6.34 -0.47 -5.58
N THR A 40 7.51 -0.65 -5.01
CA THR A 40 7.85 -1.92 -4.38
C THR A 40 6.90 -2.23 -3.23
N VAL A 41 6.58 -1.21 -2.44
CA VAL A 41 5.66 -1.39 -1.32
C VAL A 41 4.29 -1.84 -1.83
N VAL A 42 3.79 -1.18 -2.88
CA VAL A 42 2.49 -1.55 -3.44
C VAL A 42 2.50 -2.99 -3.92
N LYS A 43 3.55 -3.37 -4.62
CA LYS A 43 3.63 -4.73 -5.14
C LYS A 43 3.69 -5.76 -4.03
N CYS A 44 4.42 -5.46 -2.97
CA CYS A 44 4.48 -6.36 -1.84
C CYS A 44 3.10 -6.57 -1.23
N HIS A 45 2.36 -5.49 -1.07
CA HIS A 45 1.02 -5.60 -0.50
C HIS A 45 0.10 -6.39 -1.42
N GLU A 46 0.24 -6.21 -2.72
CA GLU A 46 -0.63 -6.93 -3.64
C GLU A 46 -0.32 -8.41 -3.65
N GLU A 47 0.94 -8.77 -3.48
CA GLU A 47 1.32 -10.17 -3.47
C GLU A 47 1.06 -10.83 -2.12
N HIS A 48 1.19 -10.08 -1.05
CA HIS A 48 1.00 -10.60 0.30
C HIS A 48 0.17 -9.64 1.11
N PRO A 49 -1.13 -9.58 0.86
CA PRO A 49 -2.00 -8.65 1.60
C PRO A 49 -2.05 -8.99 3.08
N LEU A 50 -2.21 -7.97 3.88
CA LEU A 50 -2.27 -8.16 5.33
C LEU A 50 -3.48 -8.98 5.73
N TRP A 51 -4.62 -8.80 5.04
CA TRP A 51 -5.81 -9.56 5.37
C TRP A 51 -5.63 -11.04 5.05
N GLU A 52 -4.70 -11.37 4.15
CA GLU A 52 -4.42 -12.75 3.85
C GLU A 52 -3.76 -13.43 5.05
N ASP A 53 -2.85 -12.71 5.69
CA ASP A 53 -2.18 -13.24 6.87
C ASP A 53 -3.18 -13.48 7.98
N GLU A 54 -4.13 -12.60 8.12
CA GLU A 54 -5.12 -12.74 9.17
C GLU A 54 -5.93 -14.01 9.00
N ASP A 55 -6.22 -14.35 7.76
CA ASP A 55 -6.98 -15.55 7.50
C ASP A 55 -6.24 -16.80 7.95
N GLU A 56 -4.95 -16.79 7.80
CA GLU A 56 -4.17 -17.94 8.18
C GLU A 56 -4.13 -18.18 9.64
N ASP A 57 -4.40 -17.16 10.38
CA ASP A 57 -4.31 -17.27 11.81
C ASP A 57 -5.27 -18.23 12.39
N GLU A 58 -6.17 -18.66 11.64
CA GLU A 58 -7.11 -19.63 12.09
C GLU A 58 -6.46 -20.89 12.66
#